data_4e29a88ddfa2847c48d3c4b395afd689
#
_entry.id   4e29a88ddfa2847c48d3c4b395afd689
#
_cell.length_a   1.000
_cell.length_b   1.000
_cell.length_c   1.000
_cell.angle_alpha   90.00
_cell.angle_beta   90.00
_cell.angle_gamma   90.00
#
_symmetry.space_group_name_H-M   'P 1'
#
loop_
_entity.id
_entity.type
_entity.pdbx_description
1 polymer ?
#
loop_
_entity_poly.entity_id
_entity_poly.type
_entity_poly.pdbx_seq_one_letter_code
_entity_poly.pdbx_strand_id
1 'polypeptide(L)'
;NRAEPEKGIFIAESPKVIMRAMDAGCVPISCLVEKRQIENDTKEVRDVLERCGEISIYTAEFDVLTQLTGFALTRGMLCAMCRPRLLSIEEVCRKAKRIAILEEVVNPTNVGAIFRSAAALNMDAVILTSGCSNPLYRRAIRVSMGTVFQIPWTILDKKITWPQKGMEILKEAGFSTAAFALRNDSVTIDDSKLLSEEKLAVILGTEGEGLAPETMAKCDYTVKIPMSHGVDSLNVAAASAIAFWELGRKR
;
A
#
# COMPACT_ATOMS: atom_id res chain seq x y z
N ASN A 1 -7.86 8.12 14.22
CA ASN A 1 -6.85 7.99 13.14
C ASN A 1 -5.87 9.18 13.05
N ARG A 2 -6.22 10.41 13.51
CA ARG A 2 -5.30 11.56 13.45
C ARG A 2 -4.18 11.49 14.49
N ALA A 3 -4.46 10.96 15.68
CA ALA A 3 -3.49 10.87 16.76
C ALA A 3 -2.51 9.67 16.64
N GLU A 4 -2.85 8.64 15.86
CA GLU A 4 -2.01 7.44 15.72
C GLU A 4 -0.62 7.74 15.14
N PRO A 5 -0.47 8.53 14.05
CA PRO A 5 0.85 8.89 13.52
C PRO A 5 1.71 9.70 14.50
N GLU A 6 1.10 10.66 15.21
CA GLU A 6 1.79 11.53 16.16
C GLU A 6 2.33 10.73 17.37
N LYS A 7 1.62 9.68 17.76
CA LYS A 7 2.01 8.74 18.82
C LYS A 7 2.97 7.65 18.35
N GLY A 8 3.34 7.61 17.08
CA GLY A 8 4.20 6.57 16.51
C GLY A 8 3.54 5.18 16.48
N ILE A 9 2.20 5.11 16.44
CA ILE A 9 1.44 3.85 16.46
C ILE A 9 0.54 3.70 15.24
N PHE A 10 0.06 2.48 15.03
CA PHE A 10 -1.05 2.14 14.13
C PHE A 10 -1.90 1.03 14.74
N ILE A 11 -3.12 0.87 14.22
CA ILE A 11 -4.05 -0.16 14.67
C ILE A 11 -4.20 -1.23 13.59
N ALA A 12 -3.82 -2.46 13.91
CA ALA A 12 -4.09 -3.65 13.11
C ALA A 12 -5.41 -4.29 13.54
N GLU A 13 -6.21 -4.75 12.56
CA GLU A 13 -7.51 -5.38 12.79
C GLU A 13 -7.51 -6.81 12.25
N SER A 14 -7.92 -7.76 13.03
CA SER A 14 -7.99 -9.21 12.82
C SER A 14 -6.70 -9.96 13.10
N PRO A 15 -6.81 -11.21 13.59
CA PRO A 15 -5.65 -12.07 13.87
C PRO A 15 -4.67 -12.17 12.69
N LYS A 16 -5.19 -12.44 11.49
CA LYS A 16 -4.37 -12.58 10.26
C LYS A 16 -3.55 -11.33 9.93
N VAL A 17 -4.12 -10.14 10.10
CA VAL A 17 -3.42 -8.87 9.82
C VAL A 17 -2.37 -8.58 10.89
N ILE A 18 -2.70 -8.87 12.16
CA ILE A 18 -1.77 -8.71 13.29
C ILE A 18 -0.56 -9.63 13.12
N MET A 19 -0.79 -10.89 12.77
CA MET A 19 0.29 -11.84 12.47
C MET A 19 1.20 -11.35 11.35
N ARG A 20 0.64 -10.86 10.23
CA ARG A 20 1.42 -10.29 9.13
C ARG A 20 2.26 -9.07 9.54
N ALA A 21 1.71 -8.22 10.41
CA ALA A 21 2.46 -7.10 10.94
C ALA A 21 3.64 -7.56 11.83
N MET A 22 3.42 -8.55 12.68
CA MET A 22 4.49 -9.14 13.50
C MET A 22 5.54 -9.86 12.64
N ASP A 23 5.14 -10.57 11.57
CA ASP A 23 6.07 -11.17 10.60
C ASP A 23 6.97 -10.13 9.93
N ALA A 24 6.46 -8.92 9.74
CA ALA A 24 7.21 -7.77 9.22
C ALA A 24 8.02 -7.02 10.29
N GLY A 25 8.10 -7.54 11.53
CA GLY A 25 8.86 -6.96 12.63
C GLY A 25 8.15 -5.82 13.37
N CYS A 26 6.85 -5.60 13.16
CA CYS A 26 6.11 -4.62 13.94
C CYS A 26 5.90 -5.13 15.39
N VAL A 27 6.11 -4.24 16.36
CA VAL A 27 6.04 -4.59 17.78
C VAL A 27 4.65 -4.31 18.33
N PRO A 28 3.92 -5.30 18.89
CA PRO A 28 2.64 -5.10 19.55
C PRO A 28 2.80 -4.31 20.86
N ILE A 29 1.82 -3.47 21.19
CA ILE A 29 1.77 -2.65 22.40
C ILE A 29 0.65 -3.13 23.32
N SER A 30 -0.53 -3.34 22.75
CA SER A 30 -1.71 -3.83 23.48
C SER A 30 -2.73 -4.42 22.52
N CYS A 31 -3.54 -5.34 23.01
CA CYS A 31 -4.63 -5.91 22.27
C CYS A 31 -5.98 -5.59 22.91
N LEU A 32 -7.02 -5.44 22.07
CA LEU A 32 -8.41 -5.37 22.48
C LEU A 32 -9.16 -6.49 21.77
N VAL A 33 -9.72 -7.41 22.53
CA VAL A 33 -10.33 -8.65 22.05
C VAL A 33 -11.78 -8.73 22.46
N GLU A 34 -12.64 -9.21 21.60
CA GLU A 34 -14.02 -9.54 21.94
C GLU A 34 -14.01 -10.69 22.97
N LYS A 35 -14.72 -10.51 24.07
CA LYS A 35 -14.75 -11.46 25.18
C LYS A 35 -15.10 -12.88 24.73
N ARG A 36 -16.10 -13.02 23.85
CA ARG A 36 -16.52 -14.30 23.27
C ARG A 36 -15.39 -15.03 22.53
N GLN A 37 -14.43 -14.31 21.90
CA GLN A 37 -13.30 -14.92 21.21
C GLN A 37 -12.29 -15.57 22.19
N ILE A 38 -12.16 -14.97 23.38
CA ILE A 38 -11.36 -15.55 24.47
C ILE A 38 -12.06 -16.76 25.07
N GLU A 39 -13.36 -16.64 25.38
CA GLU A 39 -14.18 -17.70 25.97
C GLU A 39 -14.27 -18.95 25.07
N ASN A 40 -14.35 -18.76 23.76
CA ASN A 40 -14.38 -19.83 22.78
C ASN A 40 -12.98 -20.41 22.45
N ASP A 41 -11.93 -19.89 23.05
CA ASP A 41 -10.55 -20.27 22.82
C ASP A 41 -10.21 -20.39 21.31
N THR A 42 -10.60 -19.37 20.55
CA THR A 42 -10.41 -19.34 19.10
C THR A 42 -8.92 -19.43 18.76
N LYS A 43 -8.53 -20.45 18.04
CA LYS A 43 -7.10 -20.75 17.72
C LYS A 43 -6.36 -19.53 17.18
N GLU A 44 -6.94 -18.82 16.22
CA GLU A 44 -6.31 -17.66 15.58
C GLU A 44 -6.03 -16.53 16.58
N VAL A 45 -6.90 -16.34 17.58
CA VAL A 45 -6.72 -15.32 18.62
C VAL A 45 -5.65 -15.79 19.61
N ARG A 46 -5.68 -17.04 20.04
CA ARG A 46 -4.69 -17.63 20.92
C ARG A 46 -3.29 -17.54 20.32
N ASP A 47 -3.09 -17.97 19.07
CA ASP A 47 -1.81 -17.92 18.36
C ASP A 47 -1.24 -16.48 18.34
N VAL A 48 -2.11 -15.46 18.15
CA VAL A 48 -1.70 -14.04 18.22
C VAL A 48 -1.28 -13.65 19.61
N LEU A 49 -2.08 -13.97 20.64
CA LEU A 49 -1.82 -13.58 22.01
C LEU A 49 -0.54 -14.22 22.55
N GLU A 50 -0.31 -15.51 22.28
CA GLU A 50 0.92 -16.21 22.61
C GLU A 50 2.15 -15.53 21.98
N ARG A 51 2.06 -15.13 20.72
CA ARG A 51 3.14 -14.46 20.00
C ARG A 51 3.37 -13.02 20.45
N CYS A 52 2.35 -12.34 20.93
CA CYS A 52 2.48 -10.98 21.44
C CYS A 52 3.33 -10.89 22.73
N GLY A 53 3.45 -11.98 23.48
CA GLY A 53 4.18 -12.00 24.74
C GLY A 53 3.51 -11.17 25.85
N GLU A 54 4.29 -10.55 26.69
CA GLU A 54 3.80 -9.77 27.85
C GLU A 54 3.34 -8.37 27.43
N ILE A 55 2.10 -8.26 26.98
CA ILE A 55 1.43 -6.99 26.68
C ILE A 55 0.08 -6.88 27.38
N SER A 56 -0.46 -5.67 27.51
CA SER A 56 -1.81 -5.48 28.06
C SER A 56 -2.85 -6.02 27.08
N ILE A 57 -3.69 -6.93 27.58
CA ILE A 57 -4.84 -7.47 26.84
C ILE A 57 -6.10 -6.94 27.50
N TYR A 58 -6.91 -6.22 26.74
CA TYR A 58 -8.23 -5.71 27.13
C TYR A 58 -9.30 -6.56 26.48
N THR A 59 -10.38 -6.79 27.21
CA THR A 59 -11.56 -7.50 26.69
C THR A 59 -12.80 -6.64 26.78
N ALA A 60 -13.70 -6.77 25.83
CA ALA A 60 -14.99 -6.10 25.86
C ALA A 60 -16.05 -6.93 25.13
N GLU A 61 -17.33 -6.68 25.49
CA GLU A 61 -18.46 -7.25 24.79
C GLU A 61 -18.56 -6.64 23.37
N PHE A 62 -19.20 -7.37 22.46
CA PHE A 62 -19.34 -6.97 21.05
C PHE A 62 -19.94 -5.57 20.86
N ASP A 63 -20.97 -5.23 21.63
CA ASP A 63 -21.64 -3.93 21.54
C ASP A 63 -20.73 -2.78 21.94
N VAL A 64 -19.91 -2.97 22.99
CA VAL A 64 -18.92 -2.00 23.44
C VAL A 64 -17.85 -1.80 22.36
N LEU A 65 -17.38 -2.90 21.77
CA LEU A 65 -16.41 -2.85 20.67
C LEU A 65 -16.98 -2.09 19.46
N THR A 66 -18.24 -2.35 19.10
CA THR A 66 -18.93 -1.68 18.01
C THR A 66 -19.04 -0.18 18.24
N GLN A 67 -19.38 0.25 19.46
CA GLN A 67 -19.43 1.67 19.83
C GLN A 67 -18.05 2.33 19.73
N LEU A 68 -17.00 1.68 20.24
CA LEU A 68 -15.62 2.20 20.20
C LEU A 68 -15.09 2.33 18.76
N THR A 69 -15.44 1.41 17.91
CA THR A 69 -14.90 1.35 16.54
C THR A 69 -15.74 2.11 15.52
N GLY A 70 -17.01 2.39 15.85
CA GLY A 70 -17.99 2.99 14.95
C GLY A 70 -18.55 2.04 13.89
N PHE A 71 -18.23 0.74 13.97
CA PHE A 71 -18.75 -0.33 13.10
C PHE A 71 -18.58 -1.71 13.78
N ALA A 72 -19.36 -2.69 13.33
CA ALA A 72 -19.25 -4.06 13.83
C ALA A 72 -17.85 -4.64 13.60
N LEU A 73 -17.17 -5.01 14.68
CA LEU A 73 -15.85 -5.63 14.64
C LEU A 73 -15.99 -7.13 14.31
N THR A 74 -16.20 -7.44 13.04
CA THR A 74 -16.53 -8.78 12.57
C THR A 74 -15.42 -9.83 12.78
N ARG A 75 -14.21 -9.39 13.14
CA ARG A 75 -13.04 -10.26 13.34
C ARG A 75 -12.49 -10.26 14.77
N GLY A 76 -13.24 -9.70 15.68
CA GLY A 76 -13.10 -9.85 17.12
C GLY A 76 -11.82 -9.35 17.79
N MET A 77 -10.85 -8.78 17.05
CA MET A 77 -9.56 -8.38 17.62
C MET A 77 -8.96 -7.14 16.97
N LEU A 78 -8.43 -6.25 17.82
CA LEU A 78 -7.59 -5.10 17.45
C LEU A 78 -6.26 -5.18 18.20
N CYS A 79 -5.18 -4.72 17.56
CA CYS A 79 -3.89 -4.57 18.20
C CYS A 79 -3.29 -3.20 17.87
N ALA A 80 -2.92 -2.46 18.91
CA ALA A 80 -2.07 -1.28 18.78
C ALA A 80 -0.62 -1.74 18.62
N MET A 81 0.06 -1.23 17.61
CA MET A 81 1.42 -1.64 17.26
C MET A 81 2.30 -0.42 17.00
N CYS A 82 3.60 -0.52 17.30
CA CYS A 82 4.58 0.49 16.92
C CYS A 82 4.70 0.61 15.40
N ARG A 83 4.82 1.84 14.89
CA ARG A 83 5.12 2.06 13.48
C ARG A 83 6.53 1.58 13.17
N PRO A 84 6.73 0.84 12.08
CA PRO A 84 8.08 0.48 11.64
C PRO A 84 8.84 1.73 11.15
N ARG A 85 10.17 1.65 11.17
CA ARG A 85 11.00 2.63 10.48
C ARG A 85 10.71 2.56 8.98
N LEU A 86 10.45 3.70 8.36
CA LEU A 86 10.34 3.77 6.91
C LEU A 86 11.74 3.63 6.29
N LEU A 87 11.80 2.88 5.20
CA LEU A 87 13.00 2.78 4.37
C LEU A 87 13.22 4.10 3.62
N SER A 88 14.44 4.42 3.21
CA SER A 88 14.67 5.48 2.24
C SER A 88 14.29 5.01 0.83
N ILE A 89 14.12 5.95 -0.10
CA ILE A 89 13.82 5.60 -1.51
C ILE A 89 14.94 4.74 -2.11
N GLU A 90 16.19 5.02 -1.77
CA GLU A 90 17.37 4.27 -2.23
C GLU A 90 17.37 2.84 -1.65
N GLU A 91 17.00 2.68 -0.36
CA GLU A 91 16.85 1.36 0.25
C GLU A 91 15.79 0.54 -0.46
N VAL A 92 14.64 1.15 -0.79
CA VAL A 92 13.53 0.50 -1.52
C VAL A 92 13.95 0.10 -2.93
N CYS A 93 14.65 0.98 -3.66
CA CYS A 93 15.05 0.76 -5.05
C CYS A 93 16.19 -0.25 -5.22
N ARG A 94 17.00 -0.49 -4.18
CA ARG A 94 18.26 -1.24 -4.27
C ARG A 94 18.15 -2.61 -4.92
N LYS A 95 17.13 -3.39 -4.56
CA LYS A 95 16.91 -4.76 -5.07
C LYS A 95 15.68 -4.87 -5.95
N ALA A 96 14.92 -3.80 -6.08
CA ALA A 96 13.68 -3.80 -6.82
C ALA A 96 13.93 -3.71 -8.33
N LYS A 97 13.10 -4.40 -9.11
CA LYS A 97 13.03 -4.32 -10.58
C LYS A 97 11.68 -3.81 -11.07
N ARG A 98 10.63 -4.01 -10.29
CA ARG A 98 9.27 -3.55 -10.58
C ARG A 98 8.73 -2.78 -9.39
N ILE A 99 8.58 -1.48 -9.50
CA ILE A 99 8.04 -0.65 -8.43
C ILE A 99 6.79 0.09 -8.88
N ALA A 100 5.87 0.28 -7.95
CA ALA A 100 4.71 1.15 -8.14
C ALA A 100 4.97 2.49 -7.44
N ILE A 101 4.65 3.58 -8.11
CA ILE A 101 4.70 4.93 -7.54
C ILE A 101 3.28 5.49 -7.53
N LEU A 102 2.83 5.92 -6.37
CA LEU A 102 1.51 6.52 -6.19
C LEU A 102 1.69 8.04 -6.04
N GLU A 103 1.09 8.78 -6.98
CA GLU A 103 1.09 10.25 -6.95
C GLU A 103 -0.28 10.74 -6.49
N GLU A 104 -0.30 11.40 -5.32
CA GLU A 104 -1.49 12.05 -4.75
C GLU A 104 -2.73 11.13 -4.60
N VAL A 105 -2.53 9.83 -4.37
CA VAL A 105 -3.63 8.89 -4.13
C VAL A 105 -4.14 9.06 -2.70
N VAL A 106 -5.14 9.91 -2.53
CA VAL A 106 -5.65 10.35 -1.21
C VAL A 106 -6.67 9.42 -0.58
N ASN A 107 -7.27 8.50 -1.34
CA ASN A 107 -8.26 7.57 -0.81
C ASN A 107 -7.57 6.34 -0.18
N PRO A 108 -7.69 6.11 1.14
CA PRO A 108 -7.05 4.98 1.80
C PRO A 108 -7.58 3.62 1.33
N THR A 109 -8.78 3.57 0.75
CA THR A 109 -9.32 2.35 0.15
C THR A 109 -8.54 1.98 -1.10
N ASN A 110 -8.24 2.96 -1.97
CA ASN A 110 -7.46 2.75 -3.18
C ASN A 110 -6.01 2.39 -2.83
N VAL A 111 -5.38 3.09 -1.89
CA VAL A 111 -4.05 2.74 -1.40
C VAL A 111 -4.02 1.27 -0.93
N GLY A 112 -4.97 0.86 -0.08
CA GLY A 112 -5.04 -0.52 0.40
C GLY A 112 -5.24 -1.55 -0.72
N ALA A 113 -6.09 -1.26 -1.70
CA ALA A 113 -6.35 -2.14 -2.85
C ALA A 113 -5.11 -2.25 -3.75
N ILE A 114 -4.41 -1.12 -4.00
CA ILE A 114 -3.17 -1.10 -4.78
C ILE A 114 -2.09 -1.94 -4.09
N PHE A 115 -1.89 -1.80 -2.78
CA PHE A 115 -0.94 -2.64 -2.03
C PHE A 115 -1.27 -4.13 -2.14
N ARG A 116 -2.57 -4.48 -2.11
CA ARG A 116 -3.00 -5.87 -2.27
C ARG A 116 -2.67 -6.40 -3.65
N SER A 117 -2.92 -5.63 -4.69
CA SER A 117 -2.58 -5.98 -6.07
C SER A 117 -1.08 -6.05 -6.29
N ALA A 118 -0.32 -5.08 -5.77
CA ALA A 118 1.14 -5.04 -5.87
C ALA A 118 1.79 -6.29 -5.27
N ALA A 119 1.38 -6.66 -4.05
CA ALA A 119 1.89 -7.87 -3.39
C ALA A 119 1.50 -9.16 -4.11
N ALA A 120 0.28 -9.22 -4.68
CA ALA A 120 -0.22 -10.39 -5.39
C ALA A 120 0.39 -10.58 -6.78
N LEU A 121 0.76 -9.49 -7.45
CA LEU A 121 1.15 -9.43 -8.86
C LEU A 121 2.62 -9.11 -9.07
N ASN A 122 3.46 -9.50 -8.11
CA ASN A 122 4.94 -9.48 -8.21
C ASN A 122 5.56 -8.10 -8.42
N MET A 123 4.97 -7.04 -7.86
CA MET A 123 5.68 -5.79 -7.66
C MET A 123 6.66 -5.95 -6.49
N ASP A 124 7.86 -5.41 -6.63
CA ASP A 124 8.91 -5.54 -5.62
C ASP A 124 8.76 -4.50 -4.50
N ALA A 125 8.17 -3.33 -4.81
CA ALA A 125 7.97 -2.26 -3.83
C ALA A 125 6.91 -1.24 -4.25
N VAL A 126 6.48 -0.40 -3.29
CA VAL A 126 5.59 0.74 -3.51
C VAL A 126 6.21 2.01 -2.92
N ILE A 127 6.24 3.09 -3.70
CA ILE A 127 6.66 4.42 -3.27
C ILE A 127 5.44 5.35 -3.35
N LEU A 128 5.24 6.16 -2.32
CA LEU A 128 4.13 7.12 -2.27
C LEU A 128 4.69 8.55 -2.23
N THR A 129 4.07 9.47 -2.95
CA THR A 129 4.32 10.91 -2.73
C THR A 129 3.74 11.36 -1.40
N SER A 130 4.21 12.50 -0.90
CA SER A 130 3.84 13.00 0.43
C SER A 130 2.35 13.34 0.59
N GLY A 131 1.62 13.54 -0.51
CA GLY A 131 0.17 13.81 -0.52
C GLY A 131 -0.70 12.56 -0.48
N CYS A 132 -0.14 11.37 -0.63
CA CYS A 132 -0.90 10.13 -0.56
C CYS A 132 -1.44 9.84 0.85
N SER A 133 -2.54 9.11 0.92
CA SER A 133 -2.99 8.50 2.17
C SER A 133 -1.96 7.52 2.72
N ASN A 134 -1.74 7.59 4.04
CA ASN A 134 -0.77 6.72 4.70
C ASN A 134 -1.23 5.24 4.63
N PRO A 135 -0.37 4.30 4.17
CA PRO A 135 -0.69 2.87 4.10
C PRO A 135 -1.02 2.23 5.46
N LEU A 136 -0.56 2.84 6.57
CA LEU A 136 -0.86 2.39 7.93
C LEU A 136 -2.14 3.00 8.50
N TYR A 137 -2.94 3.72 7.72
CA TYR A 137 -4.30 4.03 8.14
C TYR A 137 -5.13 2.74 8.22
N ARG A 138 -5.89 2.62 9.30
CA ARG A 138 -6.69 1.41 9.59
C ARG A 138 -7.48 0.91 8.38
N ARG A 139 -8.07 1.83 7.58
CA ARG A 139 -8.83 1.46 6.38
C ARG A 139 -7.94 0.86 5.30
N ALA A 140 -6.76 1.40 5.08
CA ALA A 140 -5.81 0.87 4.08
C ALA A 140 -5.29 -0.52 4.50
N ILE A 141 -4.91 -0.69 5.77
CA ILE A 141 -4.50 -1.98 6.33
C ILE A 141 -5.60 -3.03 6.15
N ARG A 142 -6.85 -2.67 6.46
CA ARG A 142 -8.00 -3.58 6.35
C ARG A 142 -8.28 -3.99 4.90
N VAL A 143 -8.32 -3.03 3.98
CA VAL A 143 -8.59 -3.28 2.55
C VAL A 143 -7.48 -4.11 1.93
N SER A 144 -6.23 -3.83 2.28
CA SER A 144 -5.08 -4.62 1.83
C SER A 144 -5.03 -6.02 2.44
N MET A 145 -5.86 -6.30 3.45
CA MET A 145 -5.74 -7.55 4.24
C MET A 145 -4.36 -7.73 4.86
N GLY A 146 -3.67 -6.61 5.16
CA GLY A 146 -2.33 -6.60 5.74
C GLY A 146 -1.19 -6.84 4.75
N THR A 147 -1.43 -6.81 3.43
CA THR A 147 -0.34 -6.92 2.44
C THR A 147 0.59 -5.71 2.45
N VAL A 148 0.19 -4.59 3.06
CA VAL A 148 1.08 -3.45 3.36
C VAL A 148 2.30 -3.85 4.20
N PHE A 149 2.26 -4.98 4.90
CA PHE A 149 3.37 -5.53 5.67
C PHE A 149 4.18 -6.58 4.90
N GLN A 150 3.75 -6.97 3.69
CA GLN A 150 4.37 -8.02 2.90
C GLN A 150 5.23 -7.51 1.74
N ILE A 151 5.12 -6.24 1.41
CA ILE A 151 5.87 -5.59 0.33
C ILE A 151 6.58 -4.35 0.88
N PRO A 152 7.87 -4.15 0.56
CA PRO A 152 8.60 -2.94 0.94
C PRO A 152 7.92 -1.67 0.40
N TRP A 153 7.90 -0.63 1.20
CA TRP A 153 7.37 0.66 0.75
C TRP A 153 7.97 1.83 1.53
N THR A 154 7.83 3.02 0.95
CA THR A 154 8.17 4.28 1.62
C THR A 154 7.25 5.41 1.17
N ILE A 155 7.22 6.49 1.96
CA ILE A 155 6.64 7.77 1.57
C ILE A 155 7.81 8.71 1.35
N LEU A 156 7.81 9.42 0.22
CA LEU A 156 8.85 10.41 -0.08
C LEU A 156 8.90 11.47 1.01
N ASP A 157 10.09 11.71 1.54
CA ASP A 157 10.32 12.81 2.46
C ASP A 157 9.96 14.13 1.77
N LYS A 158 9.39 15.08 2.52
CA LYS A 158 9.03 16.41 1.99
C LYS A 158 10.21 17.18 1.40
N LYS A 159 11.45 16.79 1.74
CA LYS A 159 12.68 17.35 1.17
C LYS A 159 12.98 16.81 -0.24
N ILE A 160 12.36 15.68 -0.63
CA ILE A 160 12.47 15.11 -1.96
C ILE A 160 11.34 15.70 -2.81
N THR A 161 11.66 16.70 -3.61
CA THR A 161 10.67 17.30 -4.53
C THR A 161 10.25 16.26 -5.58
N TRP A 162 8.94 16.10 -5.74
CA TRP A 162 8.36 15.27 -6.79
C TRP A 162 7.72 16.18 -7.85
N PRO A 163 7.94 15.90 -9.16
CA PRO A 163 8.69 14.76 -9.72
C PRO A 163 10.22 14.99 -9.84
N GLN A 164 10.75 16.20 -9.62
CA GLN A 164 12.11 16.58 -9.98
C GLN A 164 13.16 15.65 -9.36
N LYS A 165 13.35 15.74 -8.04
CA LYS A 165 14.39 14.96 -7.34
C LYS A 165 14.03 13.47 -7.27
N GLY A 166 12.74 13.14 -7.13
CA GLY A 166 12.28 11.75 -7.11
C GLY A 166 12.64 11.01 -8.40
N MET A 167 12.43 11.62 -9.58
CA MET A 167 12.76 11.03 -10.88
C MET A 167 14.28 10.89 -11.09
N GLU A 168 15.09 11.85 -10.60
CA GLU A 168 16.54 11.73 -10.64
C GLU A 168 17.02 10.48 -9.88
N ILE A 169 16.54 10.27 -8.66
CA ILE A 169 16.89 9.10 -7.83
C ILE A 169 16.49 7.79 -8.53
N LEU A 170 15.31 7.74 -9.16
CA LEU A 170 14.86 6.57 -9.90
C LEU A 170 15.78 6.27 -11.09
N LYS A 171 16.14 7.31 -11.85
CA LYS A 171 17.05 7.20 -12.99
C LYS A 171 18.44 6.74 -12.56
N GLU A 172 19.00 7.31 -11.48
CA GLU A 172 20.27 6.87 -10.90
C GLU A 172 20.23 5.41 -10.42
N ALA A 173 19.07 4.93 -9.96
CA ALA A 173 18.84 3.53 -9.60
C ALA A 173 18.58 2.62 -10.82
N GLY A 174 18.60 3.17 -12.06
CA GLY A 174 18.46 2.44 -13.32
C GLY A 174 17.02 2.11 -13.71
N PHE A 175 16.00 2.81 -13.17
CA PHE A 175 14.62 2.60 -13.56
C PHE A 175 14.23 3.43 -14.78
N SER A 176 13.57 2.77 -15.73
CA SER A 176 12.70 3.44 -16.70
C SER A 176 11.36 3.74 -16.05
N THR A 177 10.74 4.85 -16.41
CA THR A 177 9.52 5.37 -15.77
C THR A 177 8.33 5.35 -16.74
N ALA A 178 7.19 4.82 -16.30
CA ALA A 178 5.98 4.65 -17.08
C ALA A 178 4.79 5.35 -16.39
N ALA A 179 4.37 6.49 -16.92
CA ALA A 179 3.21 7.24 -16.46
C ALA A 179 1.91 6.65 -17.04
N PHE A 180 1.00 6.20 -16.18
CA PHE A 180 -0.31 5.71 -16.62
C PHE A 180 -1.27 6.88 -16.82
N ALA A 181 -1.45 7.26 -18.08
CA ALA A 181 -2.31 8.37 -18.48
C ALA A 181 -2.85 8.19 -19.91
N LEU A 182 -4.04 8.70 -20.15
CA LEU A 182 -4.64 8.70 -21.49
C LEU A 182 -4.19 9.92 -22.27
N ARG A 183 -3.23 9.74 -23.18
CA ARG A 183 -2.76 10.78 -24.12
C ARG A 183 -2.69 10.23 -25.53
N ASN A 184 -2.67 11.12 -26.51
CA ASN A 184 -2.60 10.74 -27.93
C ASN A 184 -1.28 10.03 -28.30
N ASP A 185 -0.21 10.37 -27.60
CA ASP A 185 1.15 9.85 -27.78
C ASP A 185 1.48 8.65 -26.86
N SER A 186 0.47 8.14 -26.11
CA SER A 186 0.68 7.01 -25.20
C SER A 186 0.87 5.70 -25.96
N VAL A 187 1.86 4.91 -25.53
CA VAL A 187 2.00 3.51 -25.93
C VAL A 187 0.94 2.65 -25.23
N THR A 188 0.62 1.51 -25.79
CA THR A 188 -0.28 0.55 -25.12
C THR A 188 0.48 -0.26 -24.06
N ILE A 189 -0.24 -0.76 -23.07
CA ILE A 189 0.36 -1.49 -21.94
C ILE A 189 1.12 -2.75 -22.35
N ASP A 190 0.83 -3.31 -23.51
CA ASP A 190 1.47 -4.47 -24.13
C ASP A 190 2.61 -4.12 -25.09
N ASP A 191 3.09 -2.88 -25.08
CA ASP A 191 4.21 -2.44 -25.91
C ASP A 191 5.49 -3.24 -25.59
N SER A 192 6.13 -3.77 -26.64
CA SER A 192 7.26 -4.68 -26.50
C SER A 192 8.51 -4.05 -25.86
N LYS A 193 8.74 -2.74 -26.09
CA LYS A 193 9.85 -2.03 -25.45
C LYS A 193 9.61 -1.85 -23.97
N LEU A 194 8.39 -1.44 -23.60
CA LEU A 194 7.95 -1.31 -22.21
C LEU A 194 8.09 -2.65 -21.45
N LEU A 195 7.66 -3.75 -22.07
CA LEU A 195 7.76 -5.10 -21.49
C LEU A 195 9.20 -5.60 -21.35
N SER A 196 10.11 -5.13 -22.19
CA SER A 196 11.54 -5.53 -22.17
C SER A 196 12.39 -4.78 -21.15
N GLU A 197 11.86 -3.72 -20.52
CA GLU A 197 12.62 -2.95 -19.52
C GLU A 197 13.06 -3.83 -18.35
N GLU A 198 14.36 -3.77 -18.02
CA GLU A 198 14.90 -4.55 -16.90
C GLU A 198 14.37 -4.05 -15.56
N LYS A 199 14.35 -2.72 -15.37
CA LYS A 199 13.81 -2.05 -14.21
C LYS A 199 12.74 -1.05 -14.62
N LEU A 200 11.53 -1.18 -14.09
CA LEU A 200 10.39 -0.35 -14.46
C LEU A 200 9.67 0.20 -13.22
N ALA A 201 9.46 1.51 -13.20
CA ALA A 201 8.65 2.23 -12.23
C ALA A 201 7.30 2.60 -12.89
N VAL A 202 6.23 2.00 -12.40
CA VAL A 202 4.84 2.24 -12.84
C VAL A 202 4.25 3.37 -12.00
N ILE A 203 3.92 4.50 -12.60
CA ILE A 203 3.42 5.69 -11.91
C ILE A 203 1.93 5.83 -12.13
N LEU A 204 1.18 5.88 -11.03
CA LEU A 204 -0.27 5.93 -10.98
C LEU A 204 -0.72 7.20 -10.26
N GLY A 205 -1.58 7.98 -10.89
CA GLY A 205 -2.08 9.25 -10.37
C GLY A 205 -3.37 9.12 -9.57
N THR A 206 -3.83 10.27 -9.05
CA THR A 206 -5.09 10.37 -8.34
C THR A 206 -6.31 10.17 -9.24
N GLU A 207 -7.46 9.90 -8.62
CA GLU A 207 -8.74 9.85 -9.31
C GLU A 207 -9.18 11.28 -9.71
N GLY A 208 -9.67 11.42 -10.93
CA GLY A 208 -10.15 12.68 -11.49
C GLY A 208 -9.09 13.41 -12.30
N GLU A 209 -8.08 13.98 -11.67
CA GLU A 209 -7.05 14.79 -12.35
C GLU A 209 -5.92 13.93 -12.97
N GLY A 210 -5.75 12.70 -12.50
CA GLY A 210 -4.70 11.80 -12.96
C GLY A 210 -3.31 12.21 -12.46
N LEU A 211 -2.30 12.08 -13.34
CA LEU A 211 -0.92 12.48 -13.07
C LEU A 211 -0.67 13.94 -13.42
N ALA A 212 0.16 14.61 -12.64
CA ALA A 212 0.58 15.98 -12.94
C ALA A 212 1.26 16.06 -14.33
N PRO A 213 1.00 17.12 -15.12
CA PRO A 213 1.65 17.31 -16.42
C PRO A 213 3.18 17.27 -16.35
N GLU A 214 3.77 17.81 -15.28
CA GLU A 214 5.21 17.80 -15.04
C GLU A 214 5.75 16.37 -14.82
N THR A 215 5.00 15.51 -14.14
CA THR A 215 5.34 14.10 -13.95
C THR A 215 5.36 13.36 -15.26
N MET A 216 4.30 13.50 -16.06
CA MET A 216 4.20 12.89 -17.38
C MET A 216 5.32 13.34 -18.32
N ALA A 217 5.66 14.64 -18.31
CA ALA A 217 6.71 15.19 -19.16
C ALA A 217 8.12 14.67 -18.84
N LYS A 218 8.33 14.13 -17.63
CA LYS A 218 9.63 13.59 -17.17
C LYS A 218 9.74 12.07 -17.30
N CYS A 219 8.63 11.39 -17.60
CA CYS A 219 8.60 9.94 -17.77
C CYS A 219 9.15 9.50 -19.12
N ASP A 220 9.76 8.31 -19.15
CA ASP A 220 10.27 7.70 -20.37
C ASP A 220 9.12 7.19 -21.24
N TYR A 221 8.02 6.78 -20.63
CA TYR A 221 6.82 6.29 -21.30
C TYR A 221 5.57 6.95 -20.73
N THR A 222 4.62 7.29 -21.60
CA THR A 222 3.22 7.47 -21.23
C THR A 222 2.46 6.24 -21.71
N VAL A 223 1.75 5.58 -20.79
CA VAL A 223 1.13 4.26 -21.03
C VAL A 223 -0.38 4.35 -20.89
N LYS A 224 -1.10 3.78 -21.83
CA LYS A 224 -2.57 3.66 -21.78
C LYS A 224 -3.01 2.20 -21.72
N ILE A 225 -4.07 1.95 -20.96
CA ILE A 225 -4.86 0.73 -21.02
C ILE A 225 -5.90 0.94 -22.12
N PRO A 226 -5.92 0.14 -23.20
CA PRO A 226 -6.95 0.25 -24.23
C PRO A 226 -8.35 0.05 -23.63
N MET A 227 -9.26 0.97 -23.90
CA MET A 227 -10.62 0.93 -23.38
C MET A 227 -11.63 1.01 -24.52
N SER A 228 -12.86 0.53 -24.27
CA SER A 228 -13.96 0.50 -25.21
C SER A 228 -15.09 1.43 -24.77
N HIS A 229 -16.06 1.65 -25.65
CA HIS A 229 -17.30 2.38 -25.36
C HIS A 229 -17.14 3.84 -24.91
N GLY A 230 -16.02 4.49 -25.25
CA GLY A 230 -15.77 5.89 -24.86
C GLY A 230 -15.47 6.07 -23.37
N VAL A 231 -15.08 5.00 -22.68
CA VAL A 231 -14.61 5.11 -21.28
C VAL A 231 -13.20 5.66 -21.27
N ASP A 232 -12.97 6.75 -20.54
CA ASP A 232 -11.69 7.47 -20.53
C ASP A 232 -10.74 6.97 -19.42
N SER A 233 -11.27 6.43 -18.32
CA SER A 233 -10.45 6.03 -17.19
C SER A 233 -11.08 4.88 -16.38
N LEU A 234 -10.24 4.20 -15.62
CA LEU A 234 -10.63 3.24 -14.61
C LEU A 234 -10.29 3.81 -13.22
N ASN A 235 -11.00 3.33 -12.20
CA ASN A 235 -10.56 3.54 -10.83
C ASN A 235 -9.08 3.15 -10.69
N VAL A 236 -8.27 3.96 -9.98
CA VAL A 236 -6.82 3.78 -9.90
C VAL A 236 -6.40 2.41 -9.36
N ALA A 237 -7.19 1.81 -8.45
CA ALA A 237 -6.91 0.47 -7.96
C ALA A 237 -7.18 -0.61 -9.02
N ALA A 238 -8.19 -0.44 -9.87
CA ALA A 238 -8.44 -1.32 -11.01
C ALA A 238 -7.33 -1.18 -12.07
N ALA A 239 -6.99 0.05 -12.43
CA ALA A 239 -5.89 0.33 -13.35
C ALA A 239 -4.57 -0.26 -12.86
N SER A 240 -4.27 -0.14 -11.56
CA SER A 240 -3.07 -0.72 -10.95
C SER A 240 -3.03 -2.24 -11.07
N ALA A 241 -4.16 -2.92 -10.86
CA ALA A 241 -4.21 -4.39 -10.97
C ALA A 241 -3.92 -4.86 -12.39
N ILE A 242 -4.44 -4.18 -13.40
CA ILE A 242 -4.14 -4.47 -14.81
C ILE A 242 -2.67 -4.19 -15.12
N ALA A 243 -2.16 -3.03 -14.68
CA ALA A 243 -0.78 -2.65 -14.88
C ALA A 243 0.20 -3.66 -14.25
N PHE A 244 -0.06 -4.10 -13.02
CA PHE A 244 0.79 -5.05 -12.31
C PHE A 244 0.68 -6.47 -12.86
N TRP A 245 -0.48 -6.86 -13.38
CA TRP A 245 -0.63 -8.13 -14.08
C TRP A 245 0.26 -8.20 -15.33
N GLU A 246 0.25 -7.16 -16.14
CA GLU A 246 1.00 -7.14 -17.41
C GLU A 246 2.48 -6.85 -17.20
N LEU A 247 2.81 -5.85 -16.34
CA LEU A 247 4.18 -5.34 -16.18
C LEU A 247 4.92 -5.89 -14.96
N GLY A 248 4.24 -6.63 -14.07
CA GLY A 248 4.85 -7.27 -12.92
C GLY A 248 5.86 -8.34 -13.34
N ARG A 249 6.74 -8.75 -12.42
CA ARG A 249 7.72 -9.81 -12.71
C ARG A 249 7.01 -11.11 -13.04
N LYS A 250 7.20 -11.61 -14.25
CA LYS A 250 6.78 -12.97 -14.60
C LYS A 250 7.65 -13.98 -13.82
N ARG A 251 7.03 -14.96 -13.20
CA ARG A 251 7.71 -16.06 -12.51
C ARG A 251 8.31 -17.03 -13.52
#